data_cd0af5fa64d28f60531ed7a7c56f059c
#
_entry.id   cd0af5fa64d28f60531ed7a7c56f059c
#
_cell.length_a   1.000
_cell.length_b   1.000
_cell.length_c   1.000
_cell.angle_alpha   90.00
_cell.angle_beta   90.00
_cell.angle_gamma   90.00
#
_symmetry.space_group_name_H-M   'P 1'
#
loop_
_entity.id
_entity.type
_entity.pdbx_description
1 polymer ?
#
loop_
_entity_poly.entity_id
_entity_poly.type
_entity_poly.pdbx_seq_one_letter_code
_entity_poly.pdbx_strand_id
1 'polypeptide(L)'
;MQAIKELSQNYRCSVVMCTATQPAVQAENGFYRGFENVREIAPKPTALFDKLRRTTVQHIGTQTDADLLAKLGEHPQILVIVNNRRHARSLYDQAKHLDGTFHLTTLMCAKHRSQKLDDIRGRLKNGEPCRVIATSLIEAGVDVDFPLVMRAEAGLDSVGQAAGRCNREGKRPSENSFVWIFAPEEQWKAPP
;
A
#
# COMPACT_ATOMS: atom_id res chain seq x y z
N MET A 1 10.05 -18.60 13.22
CA MET A 1 9.19 -18.96 14.39
C MET A 1 9.90 -19.84 15.42
N GLN A 2 10.60 -20.89 15.01
CA GLN A 2 11.28 -21.81 15.95
C GLN A 2 12.31 -21.08 16.84
N ALA A 3 13.12 -20.17 16.29
CA ALA A 3 14.08 -19.37 17.06
C ALA A 3 13.41 -18.45 18.12
N ILE A 4 12.25 -17.89 17.81
CA ILE A 4 11.51 -17.04 18.77
C ILE A 4 10.94 -17.90 19.91
N LYS A 5 10.42 -19.10 19.61
CA LYS A 5 9.99 -20.06 20.64
C LYS A 5 11.16 -20.45 21.55
N GLU A 6 12.30 -20.79 20.95
CA GLU A 6 13.51 -21.14 21.70
C GLU A 6 13.94 -20.01 22.65
N LEU A 7 14.00 -18.77 22.15
CA LEU A 7 14.35 -17.61 22.98
C LEU A 7 13.37 -17.40 24.14
N SER A 8 12.08 -17.52 23.89
CA SER A 8 11.08 -17.30 24.94
C SER A 8 11.01 -18.44 25.97
N GLN A 9 11.17 -19.70 25.54
CA GLN A 9 11.01 -20.87 26.40
C GLN A 9 12.28 -21.20 27.19
N ASN A 10 13.44 -21.14 26.54
CA ASN A 10 14.69 -21.62 27.11
C ASN A 10 15.63 -20.50 27.59
N TYR A 11 15.50 -19.30 27.04
CA TYR A 11 16.34 -18.15 27.38
C TYR A 11 15.62 -17.07 28.19
N ARG A 12 14.36 -17.31 28.58
CA ARG A 12 13.52 -16.36 29.35
C ARG A 12 13.40 -14.97 28.68
N CYS A 13 13.46 -14.90 27.36
CA CYS A 13 13.28 -13.67 26.63
C CYS A 13 11.80 -13.33 26.44
N SER A 14 11.42 -12.09 26.66
CA SER A 14 10.13 -11.57 26.23
C SER A 14 10.26 -11.03 24.80
N VAL A 15 9.36 -11.43 23.91
CA VAL A 15 9.37 -11.00 22.50
C VAL A 15 8.10 -10.22 22.23
N VAL A 16 8.24 -8.98 21.74
CA VAL A 16 7.14 -8.15 21.27
C VAL A 16 7.18 -8.11 19.75
N MET A 17 6.10 -8.59 19.12
CA MET A 17 5.94 -8.49 17.67
C MET A 17 5.11 -7.26 17.35
N CYS A 18 5.68 -6.34 16.56
CA CYS A 18 5.03 -5.14 16.09
C CYS A 18 5.17 -5.04 14.57
N THR A 19 4.06 -4.95 13.88
CA THR A 19 4.01 -4.86 12.41
C THR A 19 2.78 -4.07 11.97
N ALA A 20 2.83 -3.48 10.78
CA ALA A 20 1.72 -2.72 10.21
C ALA A 20 0.50 -3.59 9.89
N THR A 21 0.72 -4.86 9.57
CA THR A 21 -0.33 -5.86 9.32
C THR A 21 -0.06 -7.04 10.24
N GLN A 22 -1.03 -7.43 11.06
CA GLN A 22 -0.83 -8.51 12.03
C GLN A 22 -1.04 -9.88 11.36
N PRO A 23 0.02 -10.67 11.13
CA PRO A 23 -0.14 -11.98 10.56
C PRO A 23 -0.78 -12.93 11.58
N ALA A 24 -1.64 -13.84 11.11
CA ALA A 24 -2.29 -14.87 11.92
C ALA A 24 -1.29 -16.00 12.27
N VAL A 25 -0.28 -15.69 13.08
CA VAL A 25 0.80 -16.62 13.47
C VAL A 25 0.53 -17.39 14.77
N GLN A 26 -0.67 -17.27 15.30
CA GLN A 26 -1.09 -17.98 16.53
C GLN A 26 -1.56 -19.38 16.20
N ALA A 27 -1.24 -20.36 17.07
CA ALA A 27 -1.70 -21.74 16.92
C ALA A 27 -3.23 -21.84 16.96
N GLU A 28 -3.89 -21.01 17.77
CA GLU A 28 -5.35 -20.92 17.92
C GLU A 28 -6.05 -20.52 16.61
N ASN A 29 -5.37 -19.77 15.74
CA ASN A 29 -5.88 -19.36 14.42
C ASN A 29 -5.59 -20.39 13.31
N GLY A 30 -5.24 -21.64 13.68
CA GLY A 30 -5.00 -22.73 12.75
C GLY A 30 -3.63 -22.73 12.09
N PHE A 31 -2.70 -21.85 12.52
CA PHE A 31 -1.35 -21.86 11.99
C PHE A 31 -0.54 -23.01 12.59
N TYR A 32 -0.22 -24.00 11.76
CA TYR A 32 0.56 -25.16 12.21
C TYR A 32 1.90 -24.74 12.84
N ARG A 33 2.16 -25.18 14.07
CA ARG A 33 3.29 -24.73 14.89
C ARG A 33 3.30 -23.22 15.21
N GLY A 34 2.14 -22.58 15.22
CA GLY A 34 1.97 -21.19 15.64
C GLY A 34 2.45 -20.91 17.06
N PHE A 35 2.47 -19.65 17.44
CA PHE A 35 2.77 -19.26 18.82
C PHE A 35 1.59 -19.62 19.73
N GLU A 36 1.92 -20.06 20.95
CA GLU A 36 0.98 -20.32 22.02
C GLU A 36 1.11 -19.23 23.10
N ASN A 37 0.06 -19.01 23.88
CA ASN A 37 0.06 -18.04 24.97
C ASN A 37 0.42 -16.61 24.53
N VAL A 38 0.02 -16.23 23.33
CA VAL A 38 0.22 -14.85 22.83
C VAL A 38 -0.71 -13.91 23.59
N ARG A 39 -0.14 -12.83 24.14
CA ARG A 39 -0.90 -11.79 24.80
C ARG A 39 -1.00 -10.56 23.91
N GLU A 40 -2.22 -10.14 23.60
CA GLU A 40 -2.47 -8.85 22.94
C GLU A 40 -2.11 -7.71 23.90
N ILE A 41 -1.21 -6.82 23.44
CA ILE A 41 -0.74 -5.67 24.24
C ILE A 41 -1.68 -4.47 24.05
N ALA A 42 -2.26 -4.33 22.84
CA ALA A 42 -3.17 -3.23 22.54
C ALA A 42 -4.51 -3.42 23.26
N PRO A 43 -4.93 -2.53 24.17
CA PRO A 43 -6.23 -2.65 24.79
C PRO A 43 -7.33 -2.39 23.77
N LYS A 44 -8.28 -3.34 23.62
CA LYS A 44 -9.44 -3.23 22.72
C LYS A 44 -9.04 -2.90 21.26
N PRO A 45 -8.31 -3.81 20.56
CA PRO A 45 -7.78 -3.54 19.21
C PRO A 45 -8.87 -3.11 18.22
N THR A 46 -10.07 -3.71 18.26
CA THR A 46 -11.21 -3.31 17.41
C THR A 46 -11.58 -1.84 17.59
N ALA A 47 -11.66 -1.35 18.81
CA ALA A 47 -11.97 0.06 19.07
C ALA A 47 -10.83 1.01 18.63
N LEU A 48 -9.60 0.53 18.65
CA LEU A 48 -8.45 1.27 18.09
C LEU A 48 -8.55 1.35 16.57
N PHE A 49 -8.89 0.26 15.90
CA PHE A 49 -9.09 0.26 14.45
C PHE A 49 -10.18 1.25 14.04
N ASP A 50 -11.31 1.27 14.72
CA ASP A 50 -12.39 2.21 14.45
C ASP A 50 -11.94 3.68 14.61
N LYS A 51 -11.22 3.99 15.69
CA LYS A 51 -10.68 5.33 15.95
C LYS A 51 -9.61 5.76 14.96
N LEU A 52 -8.83 4.82 14.44
CA LEU A 52 -7.72 5.08 13.52
C LEU A 52 -8.13 4.95 12.04
N ARG A 53 -9.40 4.70 11.78
CA ARG A 53 -9.92 4.60 10.42
C ARG A 53 -9.77 5.93 9.68
N ARG A 54 -8.97 5.91 8.60
CA ARG A 54 -8.63 7.12 7.83
C ARG A 54 -9.06 7.04 6.37
N THR A 55 -9.45 5.86 5.90
CA THR A 55 -9.73 5.61 4.50
C THR A 55 -10.94 4.72 4.34
N THR A 56 -11.59 4.81 3.19
CA THR A 56 -12.63 3.90 2.73
C THR A 56 -12.07 3.03 1.63
N VAL A 57 -12.03 1.71 1.85
CA VAL A 57 -11.55 0.73 0.87
C VAL A 57 -12.74 0.18 0.09
N GLN A 58 -12.67 0.21 -1.24
CA GLN A 58 -13.71 -0.27 -2.14
C GLN A 58 -13.10 -1.09 -3.27
N HIS A 59 -13.73 -2.21 -3.63
CA HIS A 59 -13.41 -2.95 -4.84
C HIS A 59 -14.26 -2.43 -5.99
N ILE A 60 -13.62 -1.95 -7.04
CA ILE A 60 -14.27 -1.27 -8.18
C ILE A 60 -14.39 -2.15 -9.44
N GLY A 61 -14.20 -3.47 -9.28
CA GLY A 61 -14.27 -4.43 -10.39
C GLY A 61 -13.04 -4.40 -11.29
N THR A 62 -13.20 -4.96 -12.48
CA THR A 62 -12.14 -4.97 -13.50
C THR A 62 -11.99 -3.58 -14.11
N GLN A 63 -10.73 -3.12 -14.21
CA GLN A 63 -10.39 -1.86 -14.86
C GLN A 63 -9.47 -2.13 -16.04
N THR A 64 -9.79 -1.54 -17.18
CA THR A 64 -8.93 -1.53 -18.36
C THR A 64 -7.83 -0.47 -18.22
N ASP A 65 -6.78 -0.54 -19.04
CA ASP A 65 -5.78 0.52 -19.12
C ASP A 65 -6.41 1.89 -19.44
N ALA A 66 -7.45 1.90 -20.30
CA ALA A 66 -8.19 3.12 -20.62
C ALA A 66 -8.93 3.71 -19.41
N ASP A 67 -9.55 2.86 -18.57
CA ASP A 67 -10.20 3.31 -17.33
C ASP A 67 -9.19 3.89 -16.35
N LEU A 68 -8.02 3.25 -16.20
CA LEU A 68 -6.95 3.74 -15.34
C LEU A 68 -6.39 5.08 -15.82
N LEU A 69 -6.23 5.25 -17.13
CA LEU A 69 -5.79 6.51 -17.74
C LEU A 69 -6.83 7.62 -17.57
N ALA A 70 -8.11 7.31 -17.70
CA ALA A 70 -9.19 8.26 -17.43
C ALA A 70 -9.12 8.74 -15.97
N LYS A 71 -8.95 7.82 -15.00
CA LYS A 71 -8.79 8.17 -13.58
C LYS A 71 -7.55 9.02 -13.32
N LEU A 72 -6.44 8.73 -13.99
CA LEU A 72 -5.25 9.59 -13.92
C LEU A 72 -5.51 11.00 -14.46
N GLY A 73 -6.35 11.14 -15.48
CA GLY A 73 -6.76 12.44 -16.03
C GLY A 73 -7.69 13.21 -15.07
N GLU A 74 -8.69 12.53 -14.50
CA GLU A 74 -9.71 13.11 -13.62
C GLU A 74 -9.14 13.59 -12.27
N HIS A 75 -8.15 12.88 -11.73
CA HIS A 75 -7.61 13.15 -10.39
C HIS A 75 -6.22 13.78 -10.45
N PRO A 76 -6.05 15.03 -10.01
CA PRO A 76 -4.75 15.69 -10.04
C PRO A 76 -3.74 15.07 -9.07
N GLN A 77 -4.19 14.48 -7.96
CA GLN A 77 -3.34 13.78 -7.00
C GLN A 77 -3.84 12.35 -6.81
N ILE A 78 -3.12 11.40 -7.40
CA ILE A 78 -3.50 9.97 -7.39
C ILE A 78 -2.26 9.08 -7.41
N LEU A 79 -2.32 7.98 -6.66
CA LEU A 79 -1.34 6.91 -6.70
C LEU A 79 -1.98 5.65 -7.30
N VAL A 80 -1.42 5.13 -8.38
CA VAL A 80 -1.82 3.85 -9.01
C VAL A 80 -0.71 2.82 -8.79
N ILE A 81 -1.03 1.73 -8.11
CA ILE A 81 -0.08 0.65 -7.81
C ILE A 81 -0.50 -0.60 -8.58
N VAL A 82 0.38 -1.10 -9.42
CA VAL A 82 0.17 -2.31 -10.23
C VAL A 82 1.16 -3.42 -9.88
N ASN A 83 0.84 -4.67 -10.27
CA ASN A 83 1.60 -5.83 -9.84
C ASN A 83 2.88 -6.08 -10.66
N ASN A 84 2.96 -5.57 -11.89
CA ASN A 84 4.13 -5.80 -12.71
C ASN A 84 4.69 -4.51 -13.32
N ARG A 85 6.00 -4.54 -13.59
CA ARG A 85 6.75 -3.38 -14.10
C ARG A 85 6.39 -3.02 -15.54
N ARG A 86 5.99 -4.00 -16.36
CA ARG A 86 5.59 -3.76 -17.75
C ARG A 86 4.30 -2.98 -17.80
N HIS A 87 3.33 -3.36 -16.97
CA HIS A 87 2.06 -2.64 -16.81
C HIS A 87 2.31 -1.20 -16.33
N ALA A 88 3.12 -1.02 -15.26
CA ALA A 88 3.46 0.32 -14.78
C ALA A 88 4.11 1.18 -15.87
N ARG A 89 4.98 0.60 -16.69
CA ARG A 89 5.64 1.30 -17.80
C ARG A 89 4.65 1.66 -18.90
N SER A 90 3.78 0.73 -19.31
CA SER A 90 2.75 0.95 -20.31
C SER A 90 1.84 2.13 -19.94
N LEU A 91 1.31 2.12 -18.71
CA LEU A 91 0.47 3.21 -18.20
C LEU A 91 1.23 4.54 -18.16
N TYR A 92 2.47 4.52 -17.69
CA TYR A 92 3.28 5.73 -17.64
C TYR A 92 3.54 6.32 -19.03
N ASP A 93 3.91 5.51 -20.01
CA ASP A 93 4.20 5.99 -21.38
C ASP A 93 2.98 6.65 -22.03
N GLN A 94 1.77 6.22 -21.66
CA GLN A 94 0.51 6.80 -22.12
C GLN A 94 0.12 8.05 -21.32
N ALA A 95 0.43 8.10 -20.01
CA ALA A 95 0.03 9.20 -19.11
C ALA A 95 1.09 10.30 -18.97
N LYS A 96 2.32 10.14 -19.47
CA LYS A 96 3.46 11.06 -19.25
C LYS A 96 3.23 12.48 -19.79
N HIS A 97 2.23 12.68 -20.64
CA HIS A 97 1.82 14.01 -21.14
C HIS A 97 1.02 14.82 -20.09
N LEU A 98 0.47 14.16 -19.07
CA LEU A 98 -0.22 14.81 -17.97
C LEU A 98 0.81 15.42 -17.00
N ASP A 99 0.59 16.67 -16.58
CA ASP A 99 1.50 17.33 -15.63
C ASP A 99 1.62 16.54 -14.32
N GLY A 100 2.82 16.52 -13.77
CA GLY A 100 3.10 15.86 -12.50
C GLY A 100 3.00 14.34 -12.53
N THR A 101 3.19 13.69 -13.70
CA THR A 101 3.17 12.23 -13.81
C THR A 101 4.56 11.64 -13.54
N PHE A 102 4.62 10.71 -12.57
CA PHE A 102 5.82 10.00 -12.14
C PHE A 102 5.68 8.50 -12.30
N HIS A 103 6.79 7.84 -12.62
CA HIS A 103 6.90 6.39 -12.68
C HIS A 103 7.92 5.91 -11.65
N LEU A 104 7.52 5.00 -10.74
CA LEU A 104 8.37 4.44 -9.70
C LEU A 104 8.41 2.91 -9.79
N THR A 105 9.60 2.37 -10.01
CA THR A 105 9.84 0.92 -10.04
C THR A 105 11.14 0.53 -9.35
N THR A 106 11.27 -0.75 -9.03
CA THR A 106 12.46 -1.33 -8.39
C THR A 106 13.73 -1.25 -9.25
N LEU A 107 13.61 -0.94 -10.54
CA LEU A 107 14.77 -0.77 -11.44
C LEU A 107 15.49 0.57 -11.28
N MET A 108 14.89 1.51 -10.56
CA MET A 108 15.51 2.81 -10.33
C MET A 108 16.67 2.69 -9.34
N CYS A 109 17.80 3.32 -9.64
CA CYS A 109 18.86 3.44 -8.64
C CYS A 109 18.42 4.30 -7.45
N ALA A 110 19.00 4.07 -6.28
CA ALA A 110 18.59 4.69 -5.04
C ALA A 110 18.58 6.22 -5.10
N LYS A 111 19.61 6.83 -5.68
CA LYS A 111 19.73 8.29 -5.82
C LYS A 111 18.60 8.88 -6.66
N HIS A 112 18.33 8.30 -7.83
CA HIS A 112 17.25 8.77 -8.73
C HIS A 112 15.87 8.59 -8.05
N ARG A 113 15.66 7.45 -7.37
CA ARG A 113 14.43 7.21 -6.61
C ARG A 113 14.22 8.26 -5.53
N SER A 114 15.26 8.58 -4.74
CA SER A 114 15.19 9.60 -3.69
C SER A 114 14.79 10.96 -4.25
N GLN A 115 15.45 11.41 -5.33
CA GLN A 115 15.10 12.67 -5.99
C GLN A 115 13.63 12.71 -6.45
N LYS A 116 13.14 11.63 -7.09
CA LYS A 116 11.74 11.54 -7.51
C LYS A 116 10.77 11.55 -6.34
N LEU A 117 11.11 10.92 -5.24
CA LEU A 117 10.28 10.94 -4.03
C LEU A 117 10.25 12.33 -3.38
N ASP A 118 11.34 13.08 -3.42
CA ASP A 118 11.38 14.45 -2.93
C ASP A 118 10.52 15.38 -3.79
N ASP A 119 10.58 15.23 -5.13
CA ASP A 119 9.70 15.94 -6.07
C ASP A 119 8.22 15.64 -5.79
N ILE A 120 7.87 14.34 -5.62
CA ILE A 120 6.51 13.89 -5.30
C ILE A 120 6.02 14.50 -3.99
N ARG A 121 6.83 14.45 -2.92
CA ARG A 121 6.48 15.05 -1.62
C ARG A 121 6.26 16.56 -1.72
N GLY A 122 7.12 17.24 -2.46
CA GLY A 122 6.98 18.68 -2.71
C GLY A 122 5.65 19.02 -3.37
N ARG A 123 5.32 18.35 -4.47
CA ARG A 123 4.05 18.54 -5.19
C ARG A 123 2.83 18.22 -4.34
N LEU A 124 2.84 17.10 -3.63
CA LEU A 124 1.74 16.72 -2.72
C LEU A 124 1.52 17.79 -1.63
N LYS A 125 2.59 18.29 -1.02
CA LYS A 125 2.55 19.32 0.01
C LYS A 125 2.00 20.65 -0.51
N ASN A 126 2.34 21.02 -1.74
CA ASN A 126 1.92 22.28 -2.37
C ASN A 126 0.53 22.19 -3.02
N GLY A 127 -0.12 21.01 -3.04
CA GLY A 127 -1.40 20.81 -3.73
C GLY A 127 -1.29 20.79 -5.25
N GLU A 128 -0.07 20.63 -5.79
CA GLU A 128 0.18 20.55 -7.21
C GLU A 128 -0.22 19.20 -7.80
N PRO A 129 -0.48 19.09 -9.11
CA PRO A 129 -0.73 17.81 -9.76
C PRO A 129 0.41 16.83 -9.50
N CYS A 130 0.07 15.64 -9.02
CA CYS A 130 1.01 14.58 -8.68
C CYS A 130 0.37 13.21 -8.93
N ARG A 131 0.65 12.63 -10.08
CA ARG A 131 0.14 11.34 -10.55
C ARG A 131 1.27 10.33 -10.51
N VAL A 132 1.17 9.35 -9.63
CA VAL A 132 2.24 8.37 -9.46
C VAL A 132 1.76 7.00 -9.92
N ILE A 133 2.49 6.41 -10.85
CA ILE A 133 2.30 5.02 -11.29
C ILE A 133 3.49 4.21 -10.77
N ALA A 134 3.20 3.23 -9.92
CA ALA A 134 4.23 2.49 -9.19
C ALA A 134 3.95 0.99 -9.15
N THR A 135 4.97 0.23 -8.82
CA THR A 135 4.83 -1.15 -8.33
C THR A 135 4.83 -1.16 -6.80
N SER A 136 4.77 -2.34 -6.18
CA SER A 136 4.81 -2.53 -4.71
C SER A 136 5.99 -1.84 -4.00
N LEU A 137 6.95 -1.30 -4.73
CA LEU A 137 8.06 -0.51 -4.17
C LEU A 137 7.58 0.63 -3.25
N ILE A 138 6.43 1.23 -3.55
CA ILE A 138 5.90 2.37 -2.80
C ILE A 138 5.19 1.94 -1.50
N GLU A 139 4.87 0.65 -1.37
CA GLU A 139 4.11 0.12 -0.24
C GLU A 139 4.92 0.14 1.05
N ALA A 140 6.24 -0.04 1.00
CA ALA A 140 7.12 -0.06 2.16
C ALA A 140 8.19 1.02 2.12
N GLY A 141 8.46 1.63 3.27
CA GLY A 141 9.59 2.57 3.44
C GLY A 141 9.45 3.91 2.70
N VAL A 142 8.30 4.20 2.11
CA VAL A 142 8.05 5.47 1.40
C VAL A 142 7.02 6.29 2.16
N ASP A 143 7.36 7.53 2.48
CA ASP A 143 6.48 8.46 3.17
C ASP A 143 5.85 9.42 2.17
N VAL A 144 4.60 9.13 1.79
CA VAL A 144 3.76 9.92 0.88
C VAL A 144 2.31 9.86 1.35
N ASP A 145 1.54 10.92 1.08
CA ASP A 145 0.15 11.06 1.50
C ASP A 145 -0.76 11.50 0.34
N PHE A 146 -1.40 10.54 -0.28
CA PHE A 146 -2.33 10.79 -1.40
C PHE A 146 -3.78 10.88 -0.93
N PRO A 147 -4.62 11.69 -1.59
CA PRO A 147 -6.07 11.69 -1.35
C PRO A 147 -6.76 10.44 -1.91
N LEU A 148 -6.21 9.88 -2.99
CA LEU A 148 -6.74 8.70 -3.68
C LEU A 148 -5.62 7.73 -4.01
N VAL A 149 -5.83 6.46 -3.67
CA VAL A 149 -4.92 5.37 -4.03
C VAL A 149 -5.71 4.30 -4.79
N MET A 150 -5.20 3.88 -5.92
CA MET A 150 -5.69 2.71 -6.66
C MET A 150 -4.67 1.57 -6.55
N ARG A 151 -5.14 0.36 -6.24
CA ARG A 151 -4.29 -0.82 -6.08
C ARG A 151 -4.84 -1.99 -6.88
N ALA A 152 -4.05 -2.51 -7.80
CA ALA A 152 -4.38 -3.79 -8.43
C ALA A 152 -4.51 -4.90 -7.37
N GLU A 153 -5.42 -5.84 -7.55
CA GLU A 153 -5.63 -6.96 -6.63
C GLU A 153 -4.32 -7.60 -6.17
N ALA A 154 -4.21 -7.81 -4.87
CA ALA A 154 -3.05 -8.39 -4.20
C ALA A 154 -3.46 -8.97 -2.84
N GLY A 155 -2.52 -9.57 -2.13
CA GLY A 155 -2.75 -10.02 -0.75
C GLY A 155 -3.14 -8.87 0.19
N LEU A 156 -3.87 -9.19 1.26
CA LEU A 156 -4.36 -8.20 2.23
C LEU A 156 -3.25 -7.31 2.81
N ASP A 157 -2.06 -7.84 2.99
CA ASP A 157 -0.90 -7.07 3.47
C ASP A 157 -0.55 -5.93 2.51
N SER A 158 -0.50 -6.20 1.20
CA SER A 158 -0.25 -5.19 0.18
C SER A 158 -1.38 -4.15 0.11
N VAL A 159 -2.63 -4.59 0.24
CA VAL A 159 -3.78 -3.68 0.31
C VAL A 159 -3.67 -2.76 1.52
N GLY A 160 -3.34 -3.31 2.70
CA GLY A 160 -3.13 -2.53 3.92
C GLY A 160 -1.98 -1.53 3.80
N GLN A 161 -0.88 -1.93 3.17
CA GLN A 161 0.27 -1.05 2.93
C GLN A 161 -0.05 0.07 1.92
N ALA A 162 -0.80 -0.24 0.87
CA ALA A 162 -1.31 0.75 -0.08
C ALA A 162 -2.27 1.74 0.60
N ALA A 163 -3.19 1.25 1.44
CA ALA A 163 -4.08 2.07 2.24
C ALA A 163 -3.31 3.02 3.18
N GLY A 164 -2.18 2.57 3.71
CA GLY A 164 -1.26 3.40 4.49
C GLY A 164 -0.59 4.54 3.71
N ARG A 165 -0.84 4.69 2.41
CA ARG A 165 -0.40 5.82 1.55
C ARG A 165 -1.54 6.78 1.22
N CYS A 166 -2.77 6.42 1.61
CA CYS A 166 -3.96 7.24 1.46
C CYS A 166 -4.28 7.91 2.80
N ASN A 167 -4.46 9.23 2.80
CA ASN A 167 -4.77 10.01 4.02
C ASN A 167 -3.86 9.62 5.21
N ARG A 168 -2.60 9.41 4.91
CA ARG A 168 -1.60 8.93 5.88
C ARG A 168 -1.50 9.83 7.10
N GLU A 169 -1.59 11.13 6.90
CA GLU A 169 -1.50 12.13 7.97
C GLU A 169 -2.85 12.36 8.69
N GLY A 170 -3.94 11.73 8.23
CA GLY A 170 -5.26 11.88 8.82
C GLY A 170 -5.86 13.29 8.70
N LYS A 171 -5.40 14.07 7.74
CA LYS A 171 -5.85 15.47 7.52
C LYS A 171 -7.17 15.58 6.78
N ARG A 172 -7.61 14.49 6.14
CA ARG A 172 -8.86 14.44 5.35
C ARG A 172 -9.89 13.56 6.05
N PRO A 173 -11.18 13.81 5.86
CA PRO A 173 -12.24 12.88 6.28
C PRO A 173 -12.05 11.51 5.58
N SER A 174 -12.35 10.44 6.30
CA SER A 174 -12.22 9.07 5.77
C SER A 174 -13.13 8.80 4.59
N GLU A 175 -14.30 9.42 4.55
CA GLU A 175 -15.29 9.38 3.47
C GLU A 175 -14.83 10.09 2.18
N ASN A 176 -13.79 10.92 2.24
CA ASN A 176 -13.17 11.60 1.10
C ASN A 176 -11.79 11.05 0.75
N SER A 177 -11.42 9.92 1.35
CA SER A 177 -10.10 9.30 1.22
C SER A 177 -10.27 7.84 0.79
N PHE A 178 -10.20 7.61 -0.52
CA PHE A 178 -10.53 6.31 -1.10
C PHE A 178 -9.30 5.48 -1.43
N VAL A 179 -9.41 4.19 -1.14
CA VAL A 179 -8.50 3.17 -1.65
C VAL A 179 -9.32 2.24 -2.55
N TRP A 180 -9.13 2.38 -3.85
CA TRP A 180 -9.82 1.57 -4.85
C TRP A 180 -8.99 0.35 -5.21
N ILE A 181 -9.54 -0.82 -4.93
CA ILE A 181 -8.95 -2.09 -5.35
C ILE A 181 -9.58 -2.48 -6.69
N PHE A 182 -8.77 -2.89 -7.64
CA PHE A 182 -9.25 -3.26 -8.96
C PHE A 182 -8.60 -4.54 -9.49
N ALA A 183 -9.36 -5.32 -10.23
CA ALA A 183 -8.83 -6.41 -11.04
C ALA A 183 -8.24 -5.83 -12.34
N PRO A 184 -6.96 -6.06 -12.66
CA PRO A 184 -6.39 -5.64 -13.94
C PRO A 184 -6.91 -6.53 -15.08
N GLU A 185 -6.79 -6.06 -16.33
CA GLU A 185 -7.04 -6.87 -17.50
C GLU A 185 -6.22 -8.17 -17.50
N GLU A 186 -6.72 -9.20 -18.16
CA GLU A 186 -6.14 -10.56 -18.16
C GLU A 186 -4.64 -10.58 -18.48
N GLN A 187 -4.22 -9.78 -19.46
CA GLN A 187 -2.81 -9.67 -19.88
C GLN A 187 -1.87 -9.18 -18.78
N TRP A 188 -2.41 -8.55 -17.74
CA TRP A 188 -1.65 -7.98 -16.63
C TRP A 188 -1.76 -8.78 -15.33
N LYS A 189 -2.59 -9.81 -15.29
CA LYS A 189 -2.69 -10.70 -14.14
C LYS A 189 -1.38 -11.44 -13.90
N ALA A 190 -1.10 -11.74 -12.65
CA ALA A 190 -0.01 -12.64 -12.32
C ALA A 190 -0.34 -14.04 -12.87
N PRO A 191 0.63 -14.79 -13.36
CA PRO A 191 0.41 -16.20 -13.68
C PRO A 191 -0.03 -16.93 -12.39
N PRO A 192 -0.90 -17.96 -12.54
CA PRO A 192 -1.41 -18.74 -11.43
C PRO A 192 -0.31 -19.45 -10.64
#